data_1f12a5c1bdec57f4def6dd6af1ffbdaf
#
_entry.id   1f12a5c1bdec57f4def6dd6af1ffbdaf
#
_cell.length_a   1.000
_cell.length_b   1.000
_cell.length_c   1.000
_cell.angle_alpha   90.00
_cell.angle_beta   90.00
_cell.angle_gamma   90.00
#
_symmetry.space_group_name_H-M   'P 1'
#
loop_
_entity.id
_entity.type
_entity.pdbx_description
1 polymer ?
#
loop_
_entity_poly.entity_id
_entity_poly.type
_entity_poly.pdbx_seq_one_letter_code
_entity_poly.pdbx_strand_id
1 'polypeptide(L)'
;MSEVQILQSVQQFMARQHGHFIDGKLVAAELLDKVDIVNPSTEQVVAQISIGSQQDVVSAVKSAEHAFQNAWAETTPYERGVKLNKLADLIEQHGEELAQLESLSTGKLINISRHLEVAQSVIFLRYFAGWATKINGQTMQPSIPSMQGEKYTAFTLRQPVGVVAGIVPWNFSLMIGVWKIGSALTSGCTIVLKPSEFASLSLLRLAELAIEAGIPAGVINVVTGKGETGQYLIESPLVKKVSFTGSVPTGIAIGKLAMSSDLTRVSLELGGKNAIAVLADANIDEILPTLLQATFVHQGQVCASPERFFVHRTKYDELVGKLSKALSDFKIGSAMDEGSMFGPLSNQPHFHKVKHYLDMAKANNQIIAGGEALDQTGYFVQPTLISFKNTDDPLFSEETFGPVVGVMPFETDEELIQLMNQSRFGLTASIWTNDLSKALRLIPKIEAGTLWVNMHTFLDPSVPFGGVKASGIGREFSDAFIEDYTELKSVMIRY
;
A
#
# COMPACT_ATOMS: atom_id res chain seq x y z
N MET A 1 16.84 -0.12 -26.88
CA MET A 1 17.45 0.43 -25.65
C MET A 1 17.91 -0.75 -24.84
N SER A 2 19.04 -0.68 -24.18
CA SER A 2 19.60 -1.80 -23.41
C SER A 2 18.95 -1.86 -22.03
N GLU A 3 18.85 -3.06 -21.46
CA GLU A 3 18.52 -3.23 -20.04
C GLU A 3 19.46 -2.40 -19.16
N VAL A 4 18.92 -1.88 -18.06
CA VAL A 4 19.70 -1.16 -17.04
C VAL A 4 20.73 -2.11 -16.44
N GLN A 5 21.98 -1.68 -16.38
CA GLN A 5 23.03 -2.46 -15.73
C GLN A 5 22.75 -2.57 -14.23
N ILE A 6 22.70 -3.80 -13.72
CA ILE A 6 22.52 -4.04 -12.30
C ILE A 6 23.77 -3.57 -11.53
N LEU A 7 23.56 -2.71 -10.55
CA LEU A 7 24.64 -2.20 -9.69
C LEU A 7 25.39 -3.33 -8.98
N GLN A 8 26.68 -3.17 -8.80
CA GLN A 8 27.49 -4.14 -8.05
C GLN A 8 26.98 -4.29 -6.60
N SER A 9 26.55 -3.21 -5.97
CA SER A 9 25.96 -3.25 -4.62
C SER A 9 24.69 -4.11 -4.57
N VAL A 10 23.80 -4.00 -5.59
CA VAL A 10 22.60 -4.82 -5.71
C VAL A 10 22.96 -6.30 -5.91
N GLN A 11 23.91 -6.62 -6.79
CA GLN A 11 24.37 -7.99 -7.00
C GLN A 11 24.93 -8.61 -5.71
N GLN A 12 25.77 -7.85 -4.98
CA GLN A 12 26.33 -8.27 -3.70
C GLN A 12 25.25 -8.44 -2.64
N PHE A 13 24.26 -7.52 -2.59
CA PHE A 13 23.17 -7.63 -1.65
C PHE A 13 22.32 -8.87 -1.93
N MET A 14 21.87 -9.08 -3.17
CA MET A 14 21.06 -10.26 -3.54
C MET A 14 21.78 -11.59 -3.30
N ALA A 15 23.12 -11.64 -3.45
CA ALA A 15 23.92 -12.83 -3.21
C ALA A 15 24.07 -13.19 -1.72
N ARG A 16 23.66 -12.32 -0.80
CA ARG A 16 23.73 -12.61 0.64
C ARG A 16 22.69 -13.66 1.03
N GLN A 17 22.98 -14.35 2.12
CA GLN A 17 21.95 -15.12 2.82
C GLN A 17 21.08 -14.16 3.64
N HIS A 18 19.82 -14.01 3.24
CA HIS A 18 18.89 -13.13 3.93
C HIS A 18 18.13 -13.89 5.02
N GLY A 19 18.50 -13.60 6.28
CA GLY A 19 17.73 -13.97 7.46
C GLY A 19 16.76 -12.83 7.84
N HIS A 20 16.65 -12.56 9.14
CA HIS A 20 15.83 -11.48 9.68
C HIS A 20 16.71 -10.31 10.09
N PHE A 21 16.12 -9.10 10.13
CA PHE A 21 16.81 -7.94 10.71
C PHE A 21 16.24 -7.67 12.09
N ILE A 22 17.00 -8.00 13.13
CA ILE A 22 16.55 -7.92 14.53
C ILE A 22 17.64 -7.22 15.34
N ASP A 23 17.25 -6.30 16.19
CA ASP A 23 18.14 -5.60 17.09
C ASP A 23 19.32 -4.92 16.35
N GLY A 24 19.01 -4.26 15.25
CA GLY A 24 19.97 -3.50 14.45
C GLY A 24 20.95 -4.32 13.61
N LYS A 25 20.73 -5.61 13.45
CA LYS A 25 21.63 -6.50 12.68
C LYS A 25 20.87 -7.59 11.94
N LEU A 26 21.49 -8.09 10.86
CA LEU A 26 21.02 -9.28 10.17
C LEU A 26 21.32 -10.51 11.05
N VAL A 27 20.31 -11.31 11.31
CA VAL A 27 20.40 -12.56 12.09
C VAL A 27 19.98 -13.73 11.22
N ALA A 28 20.63 -14.89 11.42
CA ALA A 28 20.20 -16.12 10.80
C ALA A 28 18.83 -16.55 11.36
N ALA A 29 17.98 -17.11 10.50
CA ALA A 29 16.73 -17.71 10.96
C ALA A 29 17.01 -19.02 11.72
N GLU A 30 16.15 -19.31 12.70
CA GLU A 30 16.17 -20.58 13.42
C GLU A 30 15.84 -21.75 12.50
N LEU A 31 14.84 -21.56 11.61
CA LEU A 31 14.47 -22.53 10.60
C LEU A 31 15.39 -22.42 9.37
N LEU A 32 15.75 -23.57 8.79
CA LEU A 32 16.53 -23.62 7.55
C LEU A 32 15.68 -23.47 6.29
N ASP A 33 14.35 -23.43 6.45
CA ASP A 33 13.42 -23.27 5.34
C ASP A 33 13.55 -21.89 4.68
N LYS A 34 13.57 -21.90 3.35
CA LYS A 34 13.78 -20.70 2.54
C LYS A 34 12.66 -20.52 1.52
N VAL A 35 12.51 -19.29 1.09
CA VAL A 35 11.66 -18.89 -0.04
C VAL A 35 12.54 -18.23 -1.08
N ASP A 36 12.36 -18.64 -2.33
CA ASP A 36 13.01 -18.02 -3.48
C ASP A 36 12.31 -16.72 -3.84
N ILE A 37 13.10 -15.67 -4.03
CA ILE A 37 12.67 -14.45 -4.68
C ILE A 37 13.01 -14.59 -6.15
N VAL A 38 11.97 -14.58 -6.98
CA VAL A 38 12.05 -14.82 -8.42
C VAL A 38 11.89 -13.50 -9.17
N ASN A 39 12.75 -13.26 -10.15
CA ASN A 39 12.58 -12.14 -11.08
C ASN A 39 11.42 -12.46 -12.04
N PRO A 40 10.31 -11.67 -11.99
CA PRO A 40 9.13 -11.95 -12.79
C PRO A 40 9.33 -11.84 -14.31
N SER A 41 10.37 -11.12 -14.75
CA SER A 41 10.70 -10.99 -16.19
C SER A 41 11.39 -12.22 -16.75
N THR A 42 12.12 -12.99 -15.92
CA THR A 42 13.00 -14.09 -16.38
C THR A 42 12.71 -15.41 -15.70
N GLU A 43 11.85 -15.45 -14.69
CA GLU A 43 11.57 -16.59 -13.81
C GLU A 43 12.81 -17.16 -13.09
N GLN A 44 13.91 -16.41 -13.08
CA GLN A 44 15.13 -16.81 -12.38
C GLN A 44 15.09 -16.41 -10.91
N VAL A 45 15.64 -17.26 -10.06
CA VAL A 45 15.84 -16.95 -8.64
C VAL A 45 16.94 -15.89 -8.53
N VAL A 46 16.64 -14.75 -7.91
CA VAL A 46 17.59 -13.65 -7.71
C VAL A 46 18.09 -13.55 -6.28
N ALA A 47 17.34 -14.07 -5.31
CA ALA A 47 17.73 -14.14 -3.91
C ALA A 47 16.92 -15.20 -3.18
N GLN A 48 17.33 -15.52 -1.94
CA GLN A 48 16.56 -16.36 -1.03
C GLN A 48 16.41 -15.67 0.30
N ILE A 49 15.21 -15.77 0.90
CA ILE A 49 14.92 -15.31 2.25
C ILE A 49 14.57 -16.49 3.16
N SER A 50 14.86 -16.35 4.45
CA SER A 50 14.47 -17.34 5.44
C SER A 50 13.01 -17.18 5.85
N ILE A 51 12.37 -18.26 6.32
CA ILE A 51 11.04 -18.24 6.92
C ILE A 51 11.20 -18.08 8.43
N GLY A 52 10.58 -17.02 8.99
CA GLY A 52 10.62 -16.74 10.42
C GLY A 52 9.78 -17.71 11.23
N SER A 53 10.41 -18.34 12.22
CA SER A 53 9.77 -19.17 13.23
C SER A 53 9.05 -18.32 14.27
N GLN A 54 8.28 -18.99 15.12
CA GLN A 54 7.70 -18.34 16.31
C GLN A 54 8.78 -17.74 17.21
N GLN A 55 9.93 -18.39 17.37
CA GLN A 55 11.02 -17.89 18.20
C GLN A 55 11.71 -16.67 17.58
N ASP A 56 11.88 -16.61 16.27
CA ASP A 56 12.39 -15.43 15.58
C ASP A 56 11.45 -14.22 15.80
N VAL A 57 10.13 -14.43 15.67
CA VAL A 57 9.12 -13.40 15.95
C VAL A 57 9.18 -12.93 17.40
N VAL A 58 9.26 -13.86 18.37
CA VAL A 58 9.39 -13.52 19.79
C VAL A 58 10.64 -12.68 20.05
N SER A 59 11.76 -13.02 19.40
CA SER A 59 13.01 -12.27 19.52
C SER A 59 12.88 -10.84 18.96
N ALA A 60 12.26 -10.69 17.79
CA ALA A 60 12.03 -9.39 17.16
C ALA A 60 11.09 -8.50 18.00
N VAL A 61 9.98 -9.07 18.50
CA VAL A 61 9.02 -8.32 19.31
C VAL A 61 9.62 -7.91 20.67
N LYS A 62 10.41 -8.79 21.31
CA LYS A 62 11.13 -8.44 22.55
C LYS A 62 12.16 -7.33 22.32
N SER A 63 12.88 -7.37 21.21
CA SER A 63 13.80 -6.30 20.84
C SER A 63 13.06 -4.96 20.64
N ALA A 64 11.91 -5.01 19.94
CA ALA A 64 11.06 -3.82 19.75
C ALA A 64 10.53 -3.26 21.08
N GLU A 65 10.05 -4.11 21.98
CA GLU A 65 9.55 -3.73 23.30
C GLU A 65 10.68 -3.14 24.16
N HIS A 66 11.86 -3.76 24.15
CA HIS A 66 13.03 -3.22 24.84
C HIS A 66 13.44 -1.83 24.35
N ALA A 67 13.49 -1.64 23.03
CA ALA A 67 13.78 -0.35 22.44
C ALA A 67 12.70 0.70 22.79
N PHE A 68 11.42 0.31 22.77
CA PHE A 68 10.28 1.15 23.14
C PHE A 68 10.37 1.66 24.56
N GLN A 69 10.76 0.81 25.52
CA GLN A 69 10.85 1.15 26.93
C GLN A 69 12.13 1.90 27.31
N ASN A 70 13.15 1.90 26.47
CA ASN A 70 14.46 2.46 26.77
C ASN A 70 14.88 3.51 25.72
N ALA A 71 15.74 3.16 24.76
CA ALA A 71 16.38 4.10 23.85
C ALA A 71 15.39 4.95 23.02
N TRP A 72 14.22 4.39 22.66
CA TRP A 72 13.21 5.14 21.90
C TRP A 72 12.35 6.02 22.81
N ALA A 73 12.07 5.58 24.04
CA ALA A 73 11.38 6.38 25.03
C ALA A 73 12.15 7.66 25.41
N GLU A 74 13.48 7.59 25.43
CA GLU A 74 14.37 8.72 25.71
C GLU A 74 14.54 9.68 24.52
N THR A 75 14.18 9.23 23.29
CA THR A 75 14.30 10.03 22.07
C THR A 75 13.17 11.07 22.01
N THR A 76 13.51 12.34 22.06
CA THR A 76 12.53 13.42 21.98
C THR A 76 11.78 13.46 20.64
N PRO A 77 10.57 14.05 20.59
CA PRO A 77 9.85 14.24 19.32
C PRO A 77 10.69 14.94 18.23
N TYR A 78 11.49 15.93 18.61
CA TYR A 78 12.40 16.61 17.69
C TYR A 78 13.46 15.66 17.10
N GLU A 79 14.12 14.88 17.94
CA GLU A 79 15.13 13.91 17.51
C GLU A 79 14.55 12.81 16.63
N ARG A 80 13.30 12.35 16.91
CA ARG A 80 12.59 11.42 16.02
C ARG A 80 12.43 12.01 14.62
N GLY A 81 11.98 13.26 14.52
CA GLY A 81 11.86 13.96 13.24
C GLY A 81 13.19 14.11 12.51
N VAL A 82 14.29 14.42 13.22
CA VAL A 82 15.64 14.49 12.63
C VAL A 82 16.09 13.14 12.08
N LYS A 83 15.90 12.05 12.83
CA LYS A 83 16.28 10.70 12.40
C LYS A 83 15.47 10.22 11.19
N LEU A 84 14.17 10.50 11.16
CA LEU A 84 13.29 10.17 10.01
C LEU A 84 13.69 10.96 8.76
N ASN A 85 14.02 12.24 8.88
CA ASN A 85 14.53 13.03 7.74
C ASN A 85 15.87 12.47 7.24
N LYS A 86 16.77 12.08 8.14
CA LYS A 86 18.05 11.47 7.74
C LYS A 86 17.84 10.11 7.04
N LEU A 87 16.85 9.31 7.47
CA LEU A 87 16.48 8.09 6.78
C LEU A 87 15.93 8.40 5.37
N ALA A 88 15.12 9.47 5.21
CA ALA A 88 14.66 9.92 3.91
C ALA A 88 15.83 10.33 2.99
N ASP A 89 16.84 11.04 3.53
CA ASP A 89 18.05 11.39 2.77
C ASP A 89 18.82 10.14 2.31
N LEU A 90 18.92 9.12 3.15
CA LEU A 90 19.57 7.86 2.80
C LEU A 90 18.76 7.06 1.77
N ILE A 91 17.42 7.04 1.84
CA ILE A 91 16.57 6.44 0.79
C ILE A 91 16.81 7.15 -0.54
N GLU A 92 16.87 8.48 -0.56
CA GLU A 92 17.15 9.26 -1.77
C GLU A 92 18.56 8.96 -2.31
N GLN A 93 19.58 8.93 -1.45
CA GLN A 93 20.96 8.63 -1.81
C GLN A 93 21.13 7.19 -2.37
N HIS A 94 20.43 6.21 -1.82
CA HIS A 94 20.42 4.82 -2.26
C HIS A 94 19.27 4.51 -3.22
N GLY A 95 18.68 5.52 -3.85
CA GLY A 95 17.46 5.40 -4.65
C GLY A 95 17.57 4.41 -5.80
N GLU A 96 18.68 4.40 -6.53
CA GLU A 96 18.89 3.46 -7.63
C GLU A 96 19.03 2.01 -7.13
N GLU A 97 19.74 1.80 -6.02
CA GLU A 97 19.87 0.49 -5.39
C GLU A 97 18.50 -0.06 -4.99
N LEU A 98 17.69 0.73 -4.29
CA LEU A 98 16.35 0.36 -3.84
C LEU A 98 15.40 0.14 -5.02
N ALA A 99 15.47 0.97 -6.07
CA ALA A 99 14.66 0.82 -7.28
C ALA A 99 14.97 -0.49 -8.02
N GLN A 100 16.23 -0.86 -8.13
CA GLN A 100 16.62 -2.12 -8.76
C GLN A 100 16.19 -3.34 -7.93
N LEU A 101 16.29 -3.29 -6.59
CA LEU A 101 15.78 -4.35 -5.70
C LEU A 101 14.27 -4.54 -5.87
N GLU A 102 13.50 -3.47 -5.96
CA GLU A 102 12.05 -3.52 -6.24
C GLU A 102 11.75 -4.10 -7.62
N SER A 103 12.40 -3.60 -8.68
CA SER A 103 12.14 -4.07 -10.04
C SER A 103 12.51 -5.53 -10.25
N LEU A 104 13.63 -5.98 -9.70
CA LEU A 104 14.09 -7.36 -9.83
C LEU A 104 13.24 -8.35 -9.04
N SER A 105 12.64 -7.93 -7.92
CA SER A 105 11.81 -8.82 -7.10
C SER A 105 10.32 -8.78 -7.43
N THR A 106 9.81 -7.67 -7.98
CA THR A 106 8.37 -7.49 -8.19
C THR A 106 7.93 -7.33 -9.64
N GLY A 107 8.86 -7.21 -10.58
CA GLY A 107 8.53 -6.95 -11.99
C GLY A 107 8.05 -5.53 -12.28
N LYS A 108 8.10 -4.64 -11.31
CA LYS A 108 7.78 -3.23 -11.48
C LYS A 108 8.81 -2.59 -12.43
N LEU A 109 8.34 -1.83 -13.42
CA LEU A 109 9.24 -1.13 -14.33
C LEU A 109 10.22 -0.26 -13.55
N ILE A 110 11.49 -0.29 -13.94
CA ILE A 110 12.58 0.44 -13.25
C ILE A 110 12.28 1.94 -13.14
N ASN A 111 11.65 2.55 -14.15
CA ASN A 111 11.24 3.94 -14.12
C ASN A 111 10.13 4.19 -13.08
N ILE A 112 9.21 3.24 -12.88
CA ILE A 112 8.18 3.33 -11.83
C ILE A 112 8.81 3.15 -10.45
N SER A 113 9.74 2.22 -10.29
CA SER A 113 10.46 2.03 -9.03
C SER A 113 11.25 3.29 -8.63
N ARG A 114 11.94 3.94 -9.58
CA ARG A 114 12.71 5.18 -9.35
C ARG A 114 11.82 6.37 -9.04
N HIS A 115 10.89 6.68 -9.95
CA HIS A 115 10.18 7.97 -9.98
C HIS A 115 8.86 7.96 -9.22
N LEU A 116 8.31 6.79 -8.92
CA LEU A 116 7.11 6.67 -8.10
C LEU A 116 7.45 6.10 -6.72
N GLU A 117 7.93 4.86 -6.63
CA GLU A 117 8.04 4.18 -5.33
C GLU A 117 9.12 4.80 -4.43
N VAL A 118 10.35 4.92 -4.91
CA VAL A 118 11.45 5.52 -4.13
C VAL A 118 11.17 6.99 -3.88
N ALA A 119 10.80 7.76 -4.91
CA ALA A 119 10.55 9.19 -4.78
C ALA A 119 9.40 9.49 -3.80
N GLN A 120 8.30 8.76 -3.88
CA GLN A 120 7.19 8.92 -2.93
C GLN A 120 7.57 8.47 -1.52
N SER A 121 8.37 7.41 -1.37
CA SER A 121 8.88 6.99 -0.05
C SER A 121 9.61 8.13 0.67
N VAL A 122 10.45 8.88 -0.03
CA VAL A 122 11.14 10.07 0.51
C VAL A 122 10.15 11.16 0.92
N ILE A 123 9.19 11.49 0.04
CA ILE A 123 8.19 12.55 0.30
C ILE A 123 7.34 12.20 1.52
N PHE A 124 6.82 10.97 1.58
CA PHE A 124 5.99 10.52 2.71
C PHE A 124 6.77 10.52 4.02
N LEU A 125 8.01 10.03 4.02
CA LEU A 125 8.80 9.96 5.24
C LEU A 125 9.15 11.36 5.78
N ARG A 126 9.46 12.32 4.90
CA ARG A 126 9.66 13.72 5.29
C ARG A 126 8.39 14.36 5.86
N TYR A 127 7.23 14.03 5.30
CA TYR A 127 5.94 14.49 5.82
C TYR A 127 5.70 13.96 7.24
N PHE A 128 5.88 12.64 7.46
CA PHE A 128 5.75 12.04 8.79
C PHE A 128 6.75 12.64 9.78
N ALA A 129 8.00 12.82 9.37
CA ALA A 129 9.03 13.48 10.22
C ALA A 129 8.56 14.85 10.73
N GLY A 130 7.86 15.62 9.88
CA GLY A 130 7.28 16.91 10.23
C GLY A 130 6.16 16.84 11.28
N TRP A 131 5.51 15.71 11.47
CA TRP A 131 4.46 15.50 12.47
C TRP A 131 5.01 15.19 13.87
N ALA A 132 6.23 14.74 14.01
CA ALA A 132 6.78 14.27 15.28
C ALA A 132 6.60 15.27 16.44
N THR A 133 6.70 16.57 16.17
CA THR A 133 6.53 17.65 17.16
C THR A 133 5.11 18.25 17.21
N LYS A 134 4.13 17.67 16.49
CA LYS A 134 2.77 18.24 16.37
C LYS A 134 1.68 17.33 16.95
N ILE A 135 2.04 16.22 17.58
CA ILE A 135 1.11 15.30 18.25
C ILE A 135 0.80 15.86 19.63
N ASN A 136 -0.31 16.58 19.76
CA ASN A 136 -0.67 17.32 20.96
C ASN A 136 -1.96 16.75 21.59
N GLY A 137 -2.11 16.97 22.91
CA GLY A 137 -3.37 16.86 23.61
C GLY A 137 -4.16 18.17 23.61
N GLN A 138 -5.26 18.20 24.36
CA GLN A 138 -6.16 19.33 24.49
C GLN A 138 -6.32 19.71 25.95
N THR A 139 -6.50 21.01 26.24
CA THR A 139 -6.92 21.51 27.55
C THR A 139 -8.41 21.77 27.54
N MET A 140 -9.12 21.30 28.55
CA MET A 140 -10.58 21.39 28.65
C MET A 140 -10.98 22.09 29.95
N GLN A 141 -12.11 22.78 29.92
CA GLN A 141 -12.77 23.25 31.14
C GLN A 141 -13.81 22.21 31.57
N PRO A 142 -13.63 21.56 32.74
CA PRO A 142 -14.64 20.63 33.26
C PRO A 142 -15.95 21.34 33.55
N SER A 143 -17.07 20.67 33.23
CA SER A 143 -18.43 21.15 33.51
C SER A 143 -18.92 20.73 34.90
N ILE A 144 -18.04 20.23 35.76
CA ILE A 144 -18.39 19.78 37.11
C ILE A 144 -18.65 21.02 37.99
N PRO A 145 -19.83 21.11 38.67
CA PRO A 145 -20.09 22.22 39.57
C PRO A 145 -19.18 22.14 40.80
N SER A 146 -18.62 23.25 41.22
CA SER A 146 -17.90 23.35 42.48
C SER A 146 -18.91 23.28 43.64
N MET A 147 -18.73 22.37 44.57
CA MET A 147 -19.58 22.22 45.75
C MET A 147 -19.08 22.97 46.98
N GLN A 148 -17.77 23.19 47.06
CA GLN A 148 -17.10 23.82 48.23
C GLN A 148 -16.02 24.82 47.82
N GLY A 149 -16.08 25.32 46.58
CA GLY A 149 -15.12 26.31 46.02
C GLY A 149 -13.86 25.69 45.38
N GLU A 150 -13.81 24.35 45.23
CA GLU A 150 -12.75 23.65 44.54
C GLU A 150 -12.69 24.05 43.08
N LYS A 151 -11.49 24.05 42.52
CA LYS A 151 -11.20 24.29 41.10
C LYS A 151 -10.76 23.00 40.43
N TYR A 152 -10.97 22.94 39.15
CA TYR A 152 -10.60 21.79 38.32
C TYR A 152 -9.83 22.22 37.08
N THR A 153 -8.84 21.43 36.72
CA THR A 153 -8.14 21.51 35.42
C THR A 153 -8.20 20.15 34.76
N ALA A 154 -8.51 20.11 33.46
CA ALA A 154 -8.49 18.88 32.69
C ALA A 154 -7.69 19.06 31.40
N PHE A 155 -6.96 18.04 31.05
CA PHE A 155 -6.25 17.96 29.77
C PHE A 155 -6.11 16.52 29.30
N THR A 156 -5.78 16.34 28.03
CA THR A 156 -5.45 15.03 27.47
C THR A 156 -3.97 14.94 27.12
N LEU A 157 -3.45 13.73 27.16
CA LEU A 157 -2.14 13.35 26.66
C LEU A 157 -2.30 12.29 25.58
N ARG A 158 -1.52 12.40 24.51
CA ARG A 158 -1.36 11.32 23.53
C ARG A 158 -0.10 10.53 23.86
N GLN A 159 -0.25 9.24 24.04
CA GLN A 159 0.85 8.31 24.33
C GLN A 159 0.96 7.28 23.22
N PRO A 160 2.18 6.88 22.80
CA PRO A 160 2.34 5.83 21.79
C PRO A 160 1.71 4.51 22.27
N VAL A 161 1.10 3.77 21.37
CA VAL A 161 0.46 2.48 21.72
C VAL A 161 1.47 1.41 22.16
N GLY A 162 2.72 1.46 21.68
CA GLY A 162 3.77 0.48 21.98
C GLY A 162 4.36 -0.15 20.71
N VAL A 163 4.52 -1.48 20.71
CA VAL A 163 5.03 -2.23 19.57
C VAL A 163 3.94 -2.39 18.51
N VAL A 164 4.27 -2.05 17.28
CA VAL A 164 3.40 -2.18 16.10
C VAL A 164 3.85 -3.35 15.23
N ALA A 165 2.92 -4.19 14.80
CA ALA A 165 3.13 -5.16 13.74
C ALA A 165 2.76 -4.53 12.39
N GLY A 166 3.72 -4.35 11.50
CA GLY A 166 3.52 -3.84 10.15
C GLY A 166 3.57 -4.96 9.12
N ILE A 167 2.44 -5.32 8.51
CA ILE A 167 2.40 -6.38 7.50
C ILE A 167 2.23 -5.73 6.12
N VAL A 168 3.21 -5.95 5.24
CA VAL A 168 3.42 -5.20 3.99
C VAL A 168 3.21 -6.11 2.78
N PRO A 169 2.45 -5.67 1.76
CA PRO A 169 2.22 -6.43 0.53
C PRO A 169 3.44 -6.37 -0.42
N TRP A 170 3.32 -7.05 -1.54
CA TRP A 170 4.40 -7.17 -2.54
C TRP A 170 4.40 -6.07 -3.62
N ASN A 171 3.28 -5.36 -3.83
CA ASN A 171 3.13 -4.46 -4.98
C ASN A 171 3.89 -3.13 -4.85
N PHE A 172 3.96 -2.55 -3.64
CA PHE A 172 4.74 -1.36 -3.31
C PHE A 172 5.39 -1.55 -1.94
N SER A 173 6.32 -2.50 -1.87
CA SER A 173 6.86 -2.96 -0.58
C SER A 173 7.61 -1.87 0.15
N LEU A 174 8.51 -1.16 -0.52
CA LEU A 174 9.28 -0.07 0.07
C LEU A 174 8.37 1.05 0.55
N MET A 175 7.49 1.55 -0.33
CA MET A 175 6.65 2.72 -0.05
C MET A 175 5.65 2.44 1.07
N ILE A 176 4.94 1.31 1.03
CA ILE A 176 3.98 0.94 2.08
C ILE A 176 4.70 0.62 3.39
N GLY A 177 5.90 0.04 3.34
CA GLY A 177 6.76 -0.12 4.51
C GLY A 177 7.12 1.22 5.14
N VAL A 178 7.48 2.20 4.33
CA VAL A 178 7.75 3.58 4.78
C VAL A 178 6.52 4.24 5.40
N TRP A 179 5.31 4.03 4.87
CA TRP A 179 4.08 4.55 5.48
C TRP A 179 3.89 4.03 6.90
N LYS A 180 4.09 2.73 7.10
CA LYS A 180 3.96 2.09 8.43
C LYS A 180 5.07 2.50 9.39
N ILE A 181 6.31 2.57 8.91
CA ILE A 181 7.46 3.08 9.70
C ILE A 181 7.23 4.52 10.10
N GLY A 182 6.88 5.38 9.13
CA GLY A 182 6.65 6.81 9.37
C GLY A 182 5.60 7.07 10.43
N SER A 183 4.42 6.44 10.29
CA SER A 183 3.33 6.57 11.25
C SER A 183 3.72 6.07 12.66
N ALA A 184 4.35 4.90 12.75
CA ALA A 184 4.75 4.30 14.02
C ALA A 184 5.82 5.15 14.73
N LEU A 185 6.92 5.45 14.04
CA LEU A 185 8.06 6.12 14.67
C LEU A 185 7.75 7.58 15.02
N THR A 186 7.04 8.29 14.19
CA THR A 186 6.57 9.66 14.46
C THR A 186 5.75 9.72 15.73
N SER A 187 4.87 8.75 15.94
CA SER A 187 4.03 8.62 17.14
C SER A 187 4.80 8.18 18.39
N GLY A 188 6.06 7.74 18.23
CA GLY A 188 6.88 7.22 19.32
C GLY A 188 6.76 5.71 19.54
N CYS A 189 6.08 4.99 18.66
CA CYS A 189 6.02 3.53 18.65
C CYS A 189 7.31 2.92 18.10
N THR A 190 7.51 1.63 18.36
CA THR A 190 8.46 0.76 17.65
C THR A 190 7.72 -0.16 16.71
N ILE A 191 8.42 -0.77 15.74
CA ILE A 191 7.75 -1.56 14.71
C ILE A 191 8.51 -2.85 14.38
N VAL A 192 7.74 -3.93 14.21
CA VAL A 192 8.22 -5.18 13.60
C VAL A 192 7.51 -5.32 12.26
N LEU A 193 8.25 -5.23 11.17
CA LEU A 193 7.73 -5.40 9.81
C LEU A 193 7.78 -6.88 9.39
N LYS A 194 6.71 -7.32 8.75
CA LYS A 194 6.68 -8.57 8.00
C LYS A 194 6.36 -8.25 6.53
N PRO A 195 7.38 -8.13 5.66
CA PRO A 195 7.14 -8.00 4.23
C PRO A 195 6.52 -9.25 3.62
N SER A 196 5.91 -9.10 2.44
CA SER A 196 5.56 -10.25 1.62
C SER A 196 6.80 -11.05 1.25
N GLU A 197 6.66 -12.37 1.20
CA GLU A 197 7.72 -13.29 0.78
C GLU A 197 8.23 -13.03 -0.65
N PHE A 198 7.46 -12.36 -1.49
CA PHE A 198 7.84 -12.03 -2.86
C PHE A 198 8.65 -10.73 -2.96
N ALA A 199 8.64 -9.86 -1.94
CA ALA A 199 9.19 -8.50 -2.01
C ALA A 199 9.79 -8.05 -0.67
N SER A 200 10.75 -8.80 -0.15
CA SER A 200 11.36 -8.52 1.17
C SER A 200 12.66 -7.71 1.10
N LEU A 201 13.34 -7.69 -0.07
CA LEU A 201 14.72 -7.21 -0.16
C LEU A 201 14.87 -5.73 0.14
N SER A 202 14.01 -4.89 -0.40
CA SER A 202 14.04 -3.44 -0.19
C SER A 202 13.83 -3.05 1.27
N LEU A 203 12.94 -3.77 2.00
CA LEU A 203 12.70 -3.51 3.42
C LEU A 203 13.82 -4.02 4.33
N LEU A 204 14.50 -5.10 3.97
CA LEU A 204 15.73 -5.52 4.66
C LEU A 204 16.84 -4.46 4.48
N ARG A 205 17.01 -3.93 3.26
CA ARG A 205 17.97 -2.87 3.01
C ARG A 205 17.58 -1.57 3.72
N LEU A 206 16.31 -1.21 3.73
CA LEU A 206 15.80 -0.05 4.47
C LEU A 206 16.10 -0.13 5.98
N ALA A 207 16.00 -1.33 6.57
CA ALA A 207 16.32 -1.53 7.98
C ALA A 207 17.82 -1.30 8.28
N GLU A 208 18.72 -1.69 7.35
CA GLU A 208 20.15 -1.34 7.45
C GLU A 208 20.35 0.19 7.38
N LEU A 209 19.70 0.87 6.43
CA LEU A 209 19.76 2.34 6.30
C LEU A 209 19.19 3.06 7.52
N ALA A 210 18.22 2.47 8.22
CA ALA A 210 17.67 3.04 9.43
C ALA A 210 18.72 3.13 10.57
N ILE A 211 19.60 2.13 10.69
CA ILE A 211 20.74 2.19 11.63
C ILE A 211 21.72 3.28 11.22
N GLU A 212 22.04 3.41 9.93
CA GLU A 212 22.90 4.47 9.40
C GLU A 212 22.29 5.87 9.64
N ALA A 213 20.96 5.99 9.64
CA ALA A 213 20.24 7.21 10.01
C ALA A 213 20.32 7.54 11.51
N GLY A 214 20.83 6.63 12.33
CA GLY A 214 20.93 6.77 13.79
C GLY A 214 19.62 6.44 14.52
N ILE A 215 18.71 5.68 13.90
CA ILE A 215 17.57 5.07 14.58
C ILE A 215 18.12 3.94 15.46
N PRO A 216 17.81 3.91 16.78
CA PRO A 216 18.38 2.90 17.67
C PRO A 216 18.02 1.46 17.27
N ALA A 217 18.92 0.52 17.57
CA ALA A 217 18.67 -0.91 17.41
C ALA A 217 17.35 -1.31 18.10
N GLY A 218 16.61 -2.21 17.47
CA GLY A 218 15.31 -2.67 17.99
C GLY A 218 14.11 -1.77 17.65
N VAL A 219 14.28 -0.49 17.30
CA VAL A 219 13.16 0.38 16.94
C VAL A 219 12.46 -0.08 15.66
N ILE A 220 13.22 -0.54 14.68
CA ILE A 220 12.74 -1.19 13.46
C ILE A 220 13.32 -2.60 13.43
N ASN A 221 12.44 -3.60 13.32
CA ASN A 221 12.83 -4.98 13.07
C ASN A 221 12.10 -5.49 11.83
N VAL A 222 12.70 -6.42 11.09
CA VAL A 222 12.10 -7.06 9.92
C VAL A 222 12.20 -8.56 10.06
N VAL A 223 11.05 -9.24 10.09
CA VAL A 223 10.97 -10.70 10.10
C VAL A 223 10.40 -11.16 8.76
N THR A 224 11.20 -11.86 7.96
CA THR A 224 10.79 -12.42 6.67
C THR A 224 10.02 -13.72 6.86
N GLY A 225 9.12 -14.06 5.94
CA GLY A 225 8.35 -15.31 6.01
C GLY A 225 6.97 -15.19 5.40
N LYS A 226 6.21 -16.28 5.51
CA LYS A 226 4.86 -16.45 4.94
C LYS A 226 3.76 -16.02 5.91
N GLY A 227 2.54 -16.45 5.64
CA GLY A 227 1.36 -16.12 6.45
C GLY A 227 1.47 -16.55 7.92
N GLU A 228 2.06 -17.69 8.19
CA GLU A 228 2.26 -18.24 9.55
C GLU A 228 3.16 -17.33 10.40
N THR A 229 4.24 -16.81 9.83
CA THR A 229 5.10 -15.81 10.49
C THR A 229 4.29 -14.55 10.88
N GLY A 230 3.37 -14.13 10.01
CA GLY A 230 2.44 -13.02 10.32
C GLY A 230 1.48 -13.37 11.46
N GLN A 231 1.00 -14.58 11.51
CA GLN A 231 0.13 -15.08 12.61
C GLN A 231 0.86 -15.01 13.95
N TYR A 232 2.08 -15.54 14.05
CA TYR A 232 2.89 -15.47 15.28
C TYR A 232 3.10 -14.03 15.76
N LEU A 233 3.26 -13.09 14.80
CA LEU A 233 3.44 -11.68 15.13
C LEU A 233 2.17 -11.07 15.73
N ILE A 234 0.99 -11.41 15.22
CA ILE A 234 -0.30 -10.91 15.70
C ILE A 234 -0.66 -11.51 17.05
N GLU A 235 -0.34 -12.80 17.29
CA GLU A 235 -0.60 -13.52 18.52
C GLU A 235 0.30 -13.08 19.70
N SER A 236 1.34 -12.29 19.42
CA SER A 236 2.25 -11.82 20.46
C SER A 236 1.56 -10.82 21.40
N PRO A 237 1.52 -11.06 22.73
CA PRO A 237 0.85 -10.15 23.68
C PRO A 237 1.55 -8.81 23.84
N LEU A 238 2.79 -8.66 23.36
CA LEU A 238 3.53 -7.39 23.35
C LEU A 238 3.16 -6.50 22.16
N VAL A 239 2.57 -7.05 21.11
CA VAL A 239 2.07 -6.27 19.96
C VAL A 239 0.76 -5.59 20.34
N LYS A 240 0.71 -4.26 20.25
CA LYS A 240 -0.43 -3.44 20.65
C LYS A 240 -1.25 -2.91 19.48
N LYS A 241 -0.69 -2.97 18.27
CA LYS A 241 -1.36 -2.58 17.03
C LYS A 241 -0.86 -3.45 15.87
N VAL A 242 -1.79 -3.80 14.99
CA VAL A 242 -1.49 -4.38 13.68
C VAL A 242 -1.87 -3.37 12.60
N SER A 243 -0.91 -3.02 11.74
CA SER A 243 -1.13 -2.24 10.52
C SER A 243 -0.93 -3.17 9.34
N PHE A 244 -2.00 -3.50 8.64
CA PHE A 244 -2.01 -4.45 7.52
C PHE A 244 -2.43 -3.78 6.22
N THR A 245 -1.72 -4.08 5.15
CA THR A 245 -2.14 -3.79 3.77
C THR A 245 -2.10 -5.09 2.96
N GLY A 246 -3.22 -5.43 2.29
CA GLY A 246 -3.29 -6.66 1.48
C GLY A 246 -4.71 -7.07 1.11
N SER A 247 -4.94 -8.38 0.95
CA SER A 247 -6.24 -8.89 0.49
C SER A 247 -7.33 -8.87 1.57
N VAL A 248 -8.59 -8.74 1.14
CA VAL A 248 -9.76 -8.76 2.04
C VAL A 248 -9.85 -10.04 2.88
N PRO A 249 -9.69 -11.25 2.31
CA PRO A 249 -9.74 -12.47 3.12
C PRO A 249 -8.67 -12.50 4.23
N THR A 250 -7.45 -12.06 3.92
CA THR A 250 -6.36 -11.98 4.90
C THR A 250 -6.64 -10.91 5.95
N GLY A 251 -7.14 -9.73 5.55
CA GLY A 251 -7.53 -8.67 6.49
C GLY A 251 -8.61 -9.10 7.48
N ILE A 252 -9.62 -9.84 7.02
CA ILE A 252 -10.65 -10.42 7.89
C ILE A 252 -10.05 -11.43 8.89
N ALA A 253 -9.15 -12.29 8.42
CA ALA A 253 -8.48 -13.27 9.29
C ALA A 253 -7.61 -12.57 10.35
N ILE A 254 -6.85 -11.56 9.96
CA ILE A 254 -6.04 -10.72 10.86
C ILE A 254 -6.91 -10.00 11.88
N GLY A 255 -8.00 -9.36 11.44
CA GLY A 255 -8.91 -8.65 12.33
C GLY A 255 -9.53 -9.59 13.38
N LYS A 256 -9.98 -10.77 12.98
CA LYS A 256 -10.50 -11.79 13.90
C LYS A 256 -9.44 -12.23 14.93
N LEU A 257 -8.23 -12.52 14.46
CA LEU A 257 -7.14 -12.96 15.31
C LEU A 257 -6.73 -11.88 16.31
N ALA A 258 -6.51 -10.66 15.88
CA ALA A 258 -6.14 -9.53 16.71
C ALA A 258 -7.18 -9.24 17.81
N MET A 259 -8.46 -9.27 17.45
CA MET A 259 -9.54 -9.05 18.40
C MET A 259 -9.70 -10.20 19.40
N SER A 260 -9.43 -11.44 18.99
CA SER A 260 -9.52 -12.61 19.89
C SER A 260 -8.30 -12.81 20.78
N SER A 261 -7.14 -12.22 20.42
CA SER A 261 -5.91 -12.34 21.20
C SER A 261 -5.93 -11.44 22.46
N ASP A 262 -5.87 -10.14 22.28
CA ASP A 262 -5.79 -9.18 23.42
C ASP A 262 -6.48 -7.84 23.07
N LEU A 263 -7.56 -7.86 22.29
CA LEU A 263 -8.22 -6.66 21.75
C LEU A 263 -7.23 -5.74 21.00
N THR A 264 -6.24 -6.36 20.34
CA THR A 264 -5.19 -5.64 19.62
C THR A 264 -5.81 -4.77 18.54
N ARG A 265 -5.45 -3.50 18.52
CA ARG A 265 -5.93 -2.54 17.51
C ARG A 265 -5.52 -2.95 16.11
N VAL A 266 -6.39 -2.71 15.13
CA VAL A 266 -6.10 -2.95 13.71
C VAL A 266 -6.37 -1.72 12.88
N SER A 267 -5.49 -1.44 11.92
CA SER A 267 -5.80 -0.70 10.70
C SER A 267 -5.61 -1.62 9.52
N LEU A 268 -6.60 -1.67 8.64
CA LEU A 268 -6.67 -2.60 7.53
C LEU A 268 -6.87 -1.78 6.24
N GLU A 269 -5.87 -1.80 5.37
CA GLU A 269 -5.95 -1.26 4.02
C GLU A 269 -6.04 -2.43 3.05
N LEU A 270 -7.22 -2.57 2.45
CA LEU A 270 -7.57 -3.77 1.69
C LEU A 270 -7.80 -3.44 0.21
N GLY A 271 -8.20 -4.46 -0.56
CA GLY A 271 -8.45 -4.31 -1.98
C GLY A 271 -9.63 -3.41 -2.34
N GLY A 272 -9.77 -3.16 -3.62
CA GLY A 272 -10.83 -2.34 -4.19
C GLY A 272 -11.34 -2.90 -5.53
N LYS A 273 -12.54 -2.52 -5.91
CA LYS A 273 -13.05 -2.61 -7.29
C LYS A 273 -13.38 -1.20 -7.75
N ASN A 274 -12.34 -0.40 -7.87
CA ASN A 274 -12.43 1.05 -8.00
C ASN A 274 -13.11 1.46 -9.31
N ALA A 275 -13.80 2.61 -9.26
CA ALA A 275 -14.65 3.06 -10.35
C ALA A 275 -14.23 4.44 -10.88
N ILE A 276 -14.29 4.59 -12.20
CA ILE A 276 -14.20 5.86 -12.91
C ILE A 276 -15.54 6.18 -13.53
N ALA A 277 -16.02 7.41 -13.36
CA ALA A 277 -17.18 7.98 -14.04
C ALA A 277 -16.71 9.01 -15.09
N VAL A 278 -16.96 8.73 -16.36
CA VAL A 278 -16.71 9.67 -17.47
C VAL A 278 -18.01 10.27 -17.92
N LEU A 279 -18.25 11.56 -17.62
CA LEU A 279 -19.50 12.24 -17.91
C LEU A 279 -19.57 12.73 -19.38
N ALA A 280 -20.79 13.15 -19.79
CA ALA A 280 -21.07 13.52 -21.19
C ALA A 280 -20.24 14.69 -21.72
N ASP A 281 -19.77 15.57 -20.84
CA ASP A 281 -19.00 16.77 -21.14
C ASP A 281 -17.48 16.59 -21.08
N ALA A 282 -17.01 15.39 -20.70
CA ALA A 282 -15.58 15.09 -20.63
C ALA A 282 -14.92 15.12 -22.02
N ASN A 283 -13.71 15.69 -22.09
CA ASN A 283 -12.88 15.65 -23.29
C ASN A 283 -11.99 14.41 -23.26
N ILE A 284 -12.30 13.42 -24.08
CA ILE A 284 -11.60 12.11 -24.05
C ILE A 284 -10.12 12.24 -24.40
N ASP A 285 -9.73 13.13 -25.34
CA ASP A 285 -8.33 13.31 -25.70
C ASP A 285 -7.48 13.86 -24.56
N GLU A 286 -8.04 14.74 -23.75
CA GLU A 286 -7.35 15.34 -22.61
C GLU A 286 -7.19 14.32 -21.45
N ILE A 287 -8.21 13.50 -21.20
CA ILE A 287 -8.21 12.61 -20.04
C ILE A 287 -7.54 11.25 -20.31
N LEU A 288 -7.46 10.81 -21.57
CA LEU A 288 -6.99 9.47 -21.95
C LEU A 288 -5.59 9.14 -21.41
N PRO A 289 -4.56 10.01 -21.48
CA PRO A 289 -3.24 9.70 -20.94
C PRO A 289 -3.27 9.41 -19.44
N THR A 290 -4.04 10.19 -18.67
CA THR A 290 -4.18 9.99 -17.21
C THR A 290 -4.96 8.73 -16.89
N LEU A 291 -6.01 8.41 -17.67
CA LEU A 291 -6.75 7.15 -17.51
C LEU A 291 -5.85 5.94 -17.74
N LEU A 292 -5.03 5.95 -18.79
CA LEU A 292 -4.07 4.88 -19.09
C LEU A 292 -3.04 4.72 -17.98
N GLN A 293 -2.45 5.83 -17.53
CA GLN A 293 -1.49 5.80 -16.43
C GLN A 293 -2.11 5.25 -15.14
N ALA A 294 -3.26 5.77 -14.73
CA ALA A 294 -3.94 5.35 -13.51
C ALA A 294 -4.32 3.85 -13.51
N THR A 295 -4.72 3.34 -14.69
CA THR A 295 -5.20 1.97 -14.84
C THR A 295 -4.06 0.95 -14.92
N PHE A 296 -2.98 1.30 -15.63
CA PHE A 296 -1.97 0.32 -16.03
C PHE A 296 -0.60 0.52 -15.38
N VAL A 297 -0.43 1.54 -14.51
CA VAL A 297 0.77 1.65 -13.68
C VAL A 297 0.97 0.35 -12.90
N HIS A 298 2.19 -0.16 -12.89
CA HIS A 298 2.54 -1.45 -12.30
C HIS A 298 1.57 -2.59 -12.72
N GLN A 299 1.17 -2.61 -14.00
CA GLN A 299 0.27 -3.60 -14.59
C GLN A 299 -1.10 -3.70 -13.89
N GLY A 300 -1.61 -2.58 -13.36
CA GLY A 300 -2.86 -2.55 -12.60
C GLY A 300 -2.79 -3.19 -11.20
N GLN A 301 -1.61 -3.58 -10.74
CA GLN A 301 -1.38 -4.19 -9.42
C GLN A 301 -1.33 -3.14 -8.30
N VAL A 302 -2.30 -2.25 -8.29
CA VAL A 302 -2.41 -1.11 -7.36
C VAL A 302 -3.79 -1.12 -6.71
N CYS A 303 -3.84 -1.06 -5.38
CA CYS A 303 -5.12 -1.07 -4.66
C CYS A 303 -6.06 0.06 -5.10
N ALA A 304 -5.51 1.22 -5.50
CA ALA A 304 -6.25 2.36 -6.00
C ALA A 304 -6.50 2.32 -7.52
N SER A 305 -5.94 1.35 -8.27
CA SER A 305 -6.14 1.28 -9.73
C SER A 305 -7.60 1.07 -10.08
N PRO A 306 -8.16 1.78 -11.08
CA PRO A 306 -9.53 1.59 -11.50
C PRO A 306 -9.68 0.30 -12.30
N GLU A 307 -10.67 -0.50 -11.95
CA GLU A 307 -11.04 -1.71 -12.69
C GLU A 307 -12.41 -1.61 -13.36
N ARG A 308 -13.21 -0.56 -13.05
CA ARG A 308 -14.55 -0.34 -13.61
C ARG A 308 -14.66 1.06 -14.18
N PHE A 309 -14.95 1.17 -15.48
CA PHE A 309 -15.20 2.44 -16.15
C PHE A 309 -16.68 2.56 -16.48
N PHE A 310 -17.34 3.52 -15.88
CA PHE A 310 -18.71 3.93 -16.22
C PHE A 310 -18.62 5.16 -17.13
N VAL A 311 -19.11 5.00 -18.34
CA VAL A 311 -18.94 6.00 -19.40
C VAL A 311 -20.30 6.45 -19.89
N HIS A 312 -20.58 7.76 -19.88
CA HIS A 312 -21.82 8.27 -20.42
C HIS A 312 -22.00 7.81 -21.86
N ARG A 313 -23.24 7.38 -22.24
CA ARG A 313 -23.56 6.76 -23.53
C ARG A 313 -22.98 7.55 -24.71
N THR A 314 -23.02 8.87 -24.67
CA THR A 314 -22.52 9.73 -25.76
C THR A 314 -21.01 9.73 -25.93
N LYS A 315 -20.26 9.23 -24.95
CA LYS A 315 -18.77 9.17 -24.94
C LYS A 315 -18.24 7.74 -25.01
N TYR A 316 -19.11 6.75 -24.94
CA TYR A 316 -18.76 5.35 -24.82
C TYR A 316 -17.92 4.85 -25.99
N ASP A 317 -18.43 4.99 -27.22
CA ASP A 317 -17.77 4.47 -28.41
C ASP A 317 -16.43 5.20 -28.66
N GLU A 318 -16.38 6.52 -28.42
CA GLU A 318 -15.18 7.32 -28.53
C GLU A 318 -14.10 6.84 -27.56
N LEU A 319 -14.43 6.67 -26.28
CA LEU A 319 -13.47 6.22 -25.27
C LEU A 319 -12.99 4.80 -25.52
N VAL A 320 -13.92 3.87 -25.80
CA VAL A 320 -13.59 2.47 -26.07
C VAL A 320 -12.67 2.34 -27.30
N GLY A 321 -12.95 3.06 -28.38
CA GLY A 321 -12.10 3.06 -29.56
C GLY A 321 -10.68 3.60 -29.30
N LYS A 322 -10.57 4.69 -28.56
CA LYS A 322 -9.27 5.31 -28.20
C LYS A 322 -8.48 4.45 -27.21
N LEU A 323 -9.14 3.88 -26.18
CA LEU A 323 -8.50 2.94 -25.27
C LEU A 323 -7.98 1.70 -26.00
N SER A 324 -8.82 1.06 -26.83
CA SER A 324 -8.42 -0.15 -27.57
C SER A 324 -7.20 0.10 -28.45
N LYS A 325 -7.14 1.25 -29.11
CA LYS A 325 -5.98 1.64 -29.91
C LYS A 325 -4.75 1.85 -29.03
N ALA A 326 -4.87 2.60 -27.94
CA ALA A 326 -3.75 2.88 -27.04
C ALA A 326 -3.17 1.60 -26.42
N LEU A 327 -4.00 0.60 -26.07
CA LEU A 327 -3.54 -0.67 -25.52
C LEU A 327 -2.68 -1.47 -26.52
N SER A 328 -2.96 -1.39 -27.81
CA SER A 328 -2.16 -2.05 -28.84
C SER A 328 -0.75 -1.43 -29.01
N ASP A 329 -0.57 -0.20 -28.56
CA ASP A 329 0.69 0.54 -28.68
C ASP A 329 1.62 0.31 -27.46
N PHE A 330 1.17 -0.40 -26.42
CA PHE A 330 2.01 -0.69 -25.25
C PHE A 330 3.17 -1.60 -25.61
N LYS A 331 4.39 -1.13 -25.38
CA LYS A 331 5.60 -1.95 -25.51
C LYS A 331 5.77 -2.80 -24.25
N ILE A 332 5.43 -4.10 -24.36
CA ILE A 332 5.60 -5.07 -23.28
C ILE A 332 7.04 -5.58 -23.28
N GLY A 333 7.69 -5.61 -22.13
CA GLY A 333 9.08 -6.05 -22.00
C GLY A 333 9.57 -6.17 -20.57
N SER A 334 10.86 -6.46 -20.42
CA SER A 334 11.55 -6.62 -19.15
C SER A 334 11.34 -5.41 -18.23
N ALA A 335 11.20 -5.66 -16.93
CA ALA A 335 11.09 -4.60 -15.92
C ALA A 335 12.35 -3.72 -15.86
N MET A 336 13.51 -4.26 -16.24
CA MET A 336 14.80 -3.55 -16.27
C MET A 336 15.10 -2.84 -17.59
N ASP A 337 14.24 -2.93 -18.63
CA ASP A 337 14.37 -2.15 -19.88
C ASP A 337 13.63 -0.81 -19.73
N GLU A 338 14.37 0.31 -19.71
CA GLU A 338 13.80 1.66 -19.64
C GLU A 338 12.85 2.00 -20.80
N GLY A 339 12.93 1.26 -21.90
CA GLY A 339 12.02 1.41 -23.02
C GLY A 339 10.74 0.61 -22.91
N SER A 340 10.56 -0.23 -21.88
CA SER A 340 9.33 -0.94 -21.63
C SER A 340 8.26 0.02 -21.08
N MET A 341 7.05 -0.07 -21.62
CA MET A 341 5.89 0.66 -21.15
C MET A 341 5.02 -0.20 -20.22
N PHE A 342 5.19 -1.53 -20.32
CA PHE A 342 4.41 -2.50 -19.58
C PHE A 342 5.27 -3.72 -19.22
N GLY A 343 5.34 -4.07 -17.95
CA GLY A 343 6.16 -5.15 -17.41
C GLY A 343 5.39 -6.44 -17.15
N PRO A 344 6.02 -7.43 -16.47
CA PRO A 344 5.36 -8.65 -16.04
C PRO A 344 4.50 -8.44 -14.79
N LEU A 345 3.59 -9.36 -14.51
CA LEU A 345 2.95 -9.50 -13.20
C LEU A 345 3.98 -9.94 -12.15
N SER A 346 3.74 -9.61 -10.90
CA SER A 346 4.76 -9.67 -9.85
C SER A 346 5.17 -11.10 -9.43
N ASN A 347 4.28 -12.07 -9.51
CA ASN A 347 4.57 -13.42 -9.05
C ASN A 347 3.67 -14.46 -9.73
N GLN A 348 4.13 -15.72 -9.72
CA GLN A 348 3.45 -16.82 -10.40
C GLN A 348 2.02 -17.07 -9.90
N PRO A 349 1.71 -17.12 -8.59
CA PRO A 349 0.34 -17.28 -8.12
C PRO A 349 -0.60 -16.18 -8.62
N HIS A 350 -0.11 -14.94 -8.66
CA HIS A 350 -0.90 -13.82 -9.15
C HIS A 350 -1.08 -13.85 -10.67
N PHE A 351 -0.05 -14.25 -11.42
CA PHE A 351 -0.16 -14.49 -12.86
C PHE A 351 -1.25 -15.52 -13.18
N HIS A 352 -1.32 -16.64 -12.45
CA HIS A 352 -2.38 -17.63 -12.63
C HIS A 352 -3.78 -17.09 -12.29
N LYS A 353 -3.88 -16.27 -11.24
CA LYS A 353 -5.14 -15.58 -10.88
C LYS A 353 -5.62 -14.69 -12.04
N VAL A 354 -4.75 -13.82 -12.56
CA VAL A 354 -5.10 -12.91 -13.65
C VAL A 354 -5.44 -13.69 -14.92
N LYS A 355 -4.66 -14.73 -15.25
CA LYS A 355 -4.95 -15.61 -16.38
C LYS A 355 -6.33 -16.24 -16.27
N HIS A 356 -6.74 -16.71 -15.10
CA HIS A 356 -8.09 -17.24 -14.88
C HIS A 356 -9.18 -16.21 -15.23
N TYR A 357 -9.04 -14.95 -14.84
CA TYR A 357 -9.99 -13.90 -15.21
C TYR A 357 -9.99 -13.59 -16.72
N LEU A 358 -8.83 -13.65 -17.38
CA LEU A 358 -8.75 -13.51 -18.83
C LEU A 358 -9.48 -14.66 -19.54
N ASP A 359 -9.30 -15.90 -19.08
CA ASP A 359 -9.98 -17.08 -19.61
C ASP A 359 -11.51 -16.98 -19.43
N MET A 360 -11.99 -16.47 -18.28
CA MET A 360 -13.40 -16.18 -18.05
C MET A 360 -13.93 -15.12 -19.02
N ALA A 361 -13.21 -14.03 -19.22
CA ALA A 361 -13.60 -12.95 -20.13
C ALA A 361 -13.69 -13.45 -21.58
N LYS A 362 -12.76 -14.31 -22.01
CA LYS A 362 -12.79 -14.98 -23.32
C LYS A 362 -14.01 -15.87 -23.49
N ALA A 363 -14.24 -16.76 -22.52
CA ALA A 363 -15.38 -17.71 -22.55
C ALA A 363 -16.73 -16.97 -22.65
N ASN A 364 -16.81 -15.76 -22.07
CA ASN A 364 -18.01 -14.93 -22.08
C ASN A 364 -18.07 -13.94 -23.25
N ASN A 365 -17.12 -13.94 -24.18
CA ASN A 365 -17.04 -12.99 -25.30
C ASN A 365 -17.08 -11.52 -24.84
N GLN A 366 -16.29 -11.17 -23.82
CA GLN A 366 -16.26 -9.83 -23.20
C GLN A 366 -15.05 -9.02 -23.65
N ILE A 367 -14.01 -9.64 -24.23
CA ILE A 367 -12.77 -8.97 -24.59
C ILE A 367 -13.00 -8.02 -25.76
N ILE A 368 -12.62 -6.77 -25.56
CA ILE A 368 -12.62 -5.72 -26.59
C ILE A 368 -11.20 -5.56 -27.16
N ALA A 369 -10.17 -5.57 -26.29
CA ALA A 369 -8.77 -5.47 -26.69
C ALA A 369 -7.88 -6.23 -25.68
N GLY A 370 -6.73 -6.72 -26.13
CA GLY A 370 -5.82 -7.54 -25.33
C GLY A 370 -6.34 -8.94 -25.07
N GLY A 371 -6.28 -9.42 -23.84
CA GLY A 371 -6.87 -10.68 -23.41
C GLY A 371 -5.92 -11.87 -23.40
N GLU A 372 -4.64 -11.71 -23.76
CA GLU A 372 -3.70 -12.82 -23.86
C GLU A 372 -2.64 -12.81 -22.76
N ALA A 373 -2.38 -13.98 -22.19
CA ALA A 373 -1.10 -14.25 -21.54
C ALA A 373 -0.07 -14.58 -22.63
N LEU A 374 1.12 -13.98 -22.57
CA LEU A 374 2.11 -14.13 -23.63
C LEU A 374 2.84 -15.48 -23.48
N ASP A 375 3.03 -16.16 -24.61
CA ASP A 375 3.80 -17.43 -24.67
C ASP A 375 5.31 -17.12 -24.72
N GLN A 376 5.85 -16.68 -23.59
CA GLN A 376 7.26 -16.39 -23.41
C GLN A 376 7.65 -16.56 -21.93
N THR A 377 8.96 -16.62 -21.64
CA THR A 377 9.48 -16.63 -20.27
C THR A 377 9.10 -15.34 -19.56
N GLY A 378 8.64 -15.44 -18.30
CA GLY A 378 8.17 -14.34 -17.48
C GLY A 378 6.64 -14.25 -17.40
N TYR A 379 6.14 -13.55 -16.42
CA TYR A 379 4.70 -13.49 -16.10
C TYR A 379 3.98 -12.38 -16.89
N PHE A 380 4.13 -12.37 -18.20
CA PHE A 380 3.61 -11.33 -19.07
C PHE A 380 2.18 -11.60 -19.52
N VAL A 381 1.33 -10.57 -19.40
CA VAL A 381 -0.03 -10.55 -19.93
C VAL A 381 -0.27 -9.24 -20.68
N GLN A 382 -1.18 -9.22 -21.63
CA GLN A 382 -1.56 -7.98 -22.31
C GLN A 382 -2.44 -7.11 -21.43
N PRO A 383 -2.29 -5.76 -21.48
CA PRO A 383 -3.29 -4.86 -20.94
C PRO A 383 -4.62 -5.11 -21.66
N THR A 384 -5.70 -5.28 -20.90
CA THR A 384 -6.94 -5.84 -21.39
C THR A 384 -8.13 -4.94 -21.08
N LEU A 385 -8.92 -4.67 -22.12
CA LEU A 385 -10.21 -3.99 -22.03
C LEU A 385 -11.32 -4.99 -22.26
N ILE A 386 -12.30 -5.04 -21.34
CA ILE A 386 -13.48 -5.89 -21.45
C ILE A 386 -14.76 -5.07 -21.40
N SER A 387 -15.86 -5.63 -21.95
CA SER A 387 -17.21 -5.09 -21.79
C SER A 387 -17.93 -5.86 -20.68
N PHE A 388 -18.45 -5.17 -19.67
CA PHE A 388 -19.34 -5.80 -18.71
C PHE A 388 -20.71 -6.06 -19.33
N LYS A 389 -21.23 -7.26 -19.18
CA LYS A 389 -22.57 -7.63 -19.66
C LYS A 389 -23.68 -7.17 -18.71
N ASN A 390 -23.42 -7.30 -17.43
CA ASN A 390 -24.32 -6.93 -16.34
C ASN A 390 -23.54 -6.83 -15.02
N THR A 391 -24.21 -6.50 -13.95
CA THR A 391 -23.61 -6.31 -12.63
C THR A 391 -23.47 -7.61 -11.82
N ASP A 392 -24.02 -8.71 -12.28
CA ASP A 392 -23.88 -10.05 -11.65
C ASP A 392 -22.61 -10.78 -12.14
N ASP A 393 -21.92 -10.18 -13.11
CA ASP A 393 -20.67 -10.71 -13.66
C ASP A 393 -19.58 -10.75 -12.58
N PRO A 394 -18.88 -11.88 -12.37
CA PRO A 394 -17.74 -11.93 -11.47
C PRO A 394 -16.67 -10.88 -11.79
N LEU A 395 -16.41 -10.59 -13.08
CA LEU A 395 -15.47 -9.55 -13.50
C LEU A 395 -15.92 -8.14 -13.11
N PHE A 396 -17.22 -7.89 -12.89
CA PHE A 396 -17.74 -6.63 -12.38
C PHE A 396 -17.54 -6.49 -10.87
N SER A 397 -17.67 -7.59 -10.11
CA SER A 397 -17.75 -7.58 -8.65
C SER A 397 -16.45 -7.97 -7.94
N GLU A 398 -15.62 -8.82 -8.57
CA GLU A 398 -14.38 -9.33 -7.98
C GLU A 398 -13.16 -8.51 -8.41
N GLU A 399 -12.24 -8.28 -7.47
CA GLU A 399 -10.98 -7.61 -7.72
C GLU A 399 -10.02 -8.51 -8.50
N THR A 400 -9.66 -8.10 -9.72
CA THR A 400 -8.63 -8.78 -10.52
C THR A 400 -7.23 -8.47 -10.03
N PHE A 401 -6.99 -7.24 -9.56
CA PHE A 401 -5.69 -6.71 -9.15
C PHE A 401 -4.63 -6.83 -10.25
N GLY A 402 -5.04 -6.58 -11.48
CA GLY A 402 -4.21 -6.80 -12.67
C GLY A 402 -4.69 -5.94 -13.84
N PRO A 403 -4.10 -6.12 -15.02
CA PRO A 403 -4.31 -5.22 -16.15
C PRO A 403 -5.62 -5.52 -16.91
N VAL A 404 -6.71 -5.70 -16.17
CA VAL A 404 -8.04 -5.98 -16.74
C VAL A 404 -9.01 -4.91 -16.28
N VAL A 405 -9.46 -4.07 -17.20
CA VAL A 405 -10.45 -3.03 -16.95
C VAL A 405 -11.72 -3.28 -17.73
N GLY A 406 -12.87 -3.18 -17.06
CA GLY A 406 -14.17 -3.32 -17.68
C GLY A 406 -14.85 -1.98 -17.90
N VAL A 407 -15.57 -1.86 -19.02
CA VAL A 407 -16.34 -0.68 -19.37
C VAL A 407 -17.82 -0.99 -19.42
N MET A 408 -18.66 -0.05 -18.97
CA MET A 408 -20.13 -0.13 -19.05
C MET A 408 -20.69 1.27 -19.31
N PRO A 409 -21.64 1.42 -20.25
CA PRO A 409 -22.29 2.71 -20.48
C PRO A 409 -23.35 2.99 -19.42
N PHE A 410 -23.61 4.30 -19.17
CA PHE A 410 -24.74 4.79 -18.39
C PHE A 410 -25.41 5.98 -19.08
N GLU A 411 -26.65 6.32 -18.69
CA GLU A 411 -27.43 7.43 -19.28
C GLU A 411 -27.79 8.50 -18.27
N THR A 412 -28.06 8.15 -17.00
CA THR A 412 -28.49 9.11 -15.96
C THR A 412 -27.55 9.12 -14.76
N ASP A 413 -27.60 10.21 -13.99
CA ASP A 413 -26.81 10.34 -12.77
C ASP A 413 -27.21 9.32 -11.70
N GLU A 414 -28.50 8.97 -11.64
CA GLU A 414 -29.06 7.96 -10.72
C GLU A 414 -28.51 6.55 -11.05
N GLU A 415 -28.51 6.19 -12.33
CA GLU A 415 -27.91 4.95 -12.81
C GLU A 415 -26.41 4.89 -12.50
N LEU A 416 -25.68 5.97 -12.78
CA LEU A 416 -24.25 6.08 -12.46
C LEU A 416 -23.96 5.84 -10.98
N ILE A 417 -24.69 6.51 -10.08
CA ILE A 417 -24.53 6.35 -8.63
C ILE A 417 -24.80 4.91 -8.22
N GLN A 418 -25.86 4.28 -8.75
CA GLN A 418 -26.18 2.89 -8.47
C GLN A 418 -25.04 1.95 -8.93
N LEU A 419 -24.54 2.09 -10.15
CA LEU A 419 -23.45 1.28 -10.69
C LEU A 419 -22.16 1.45 -9.92
N MET A 420 -21.79 2.67 -9.55
CA MET A 420 -20.56 2.94 -8.78
C MET A 420 -20.62 2.30 -7.39
N ASN A 421 -21.76 2.38 -6.73
CA ASN A 421 -21.98 1.87 -5.37
C ASN A 421 -22.26 0.37 -5.32
N GLN A 422 -22.60 -0.26 -6.44
CA GLN A 422 -22.86 -1.70 -6.55
C GLN A 422 -21.55 -2.49 -6.47
N SER A 423 -20.94 -2.46 -5.32
CA SER A 423 -19.71 -3.17 -4.98
C SER A 423 -19.63 -3.37 -3.48
N ARG A 424 -19.08 -4.50 -3.05
CA ARG A 424 -18.70 -4.71 -1.65
C ARG A 424 -17.52 -3.83 -1.21
N PHE A 425 -16.79 -3.29 -2.16
CA PHE A 425 -15.62 -2.44 -1.96
C PHE A 425 -16.00 -0.95 -1.96
N GLY A 426 -15.10 -0.13 -1.46
CA GLY A 426 -15.22 1.32 -1.44
C GLY A 426 -13.89 1.99 -1.12
N LEU A 427 -12.81 1.64 -1.87
CA LEU A 427 -11.51 2.26 -1.64
C LEU A 427 -11.43 3.60 -2.36
N THR A 428 -11.47 3.60 -3.69
CA THR A 428 -11.33 4.81 -4.48
C THR A 428 -12.35 4.92 -5.60
N ALA A 429 -12.61 6.18 -6.01
CA ALA A 429 -13.39 6.49 -7.19
C ALA A 429 -12.91 7.80 -7.84
N SER A 430 -13.25 8.04 -9.11
CA SER A 430 -13.07 9.36 -9.72
C SER A 430 -14.20 9.74 -10.66
N ILE A 431 -14.39 11.06 -10.81
CA ILE A 431 -15.37 11.68 -11.71
C ILE A 431 -14.61 12.57 -12.70
N TRP A 432 -14.91 12.41 -13.97
CA TRP A 432 -14.30 13.15 -15.08
C TRP A 432 -15.35 14.00 -15.78
N THR A 433 -15.27 15.31 -15.63
CA THR A 433 -16.25 16.28 -16.11
C THR A 433 -15.69 17.70 -16.14
N ASN A 434 -16.20 18.54 -17.02
CA ASN A 434 -15.94 19.98 -17.01
C ASN A 434 -16.94 20.75 -16.15
N ASP A 435 -18.02 20.11 -15.65
CA ASP A 435 -19.00 20.70 -14.73
C ASP A 435 -18.65 20.38 -13.26
N LEU A 436 -17.85 21.26 -12.63
CA LEU A 436 -17.49 21.12 -11.22
C LEU A 436 -18.72 21.10 -10.31
N SER A 437 -19.78 21.86 -10.62
CA SER A 437 -21.01 21.87 -9.84
C SER A 437 -21.70 20.49 -9.85
N LYS A 438 -21.67 19.80 -10.97
CA LYS A 438 -22.18 18.43 -11.10
C LYS A 438 -21.32 17.47 -10.29
N ALA A 439 -19.98 17.54 -10.40
CA ALA A 439 -19.08 16.72 -9.60
C ALA A 439 -19.35 16.88 -8.09
N LEU A 440 -19.46 18.13 -7.60
CA LEU A 440 -19.74 18.42 -6.18
C LEU A 440 -21.10 17.84 -5.70
N ARG A 441 -22.10 17.72 -6.56
CA ARG A 441 -23.39 17.08 -6.22
C ARG A 441 -23.30 15.54 -6.20
N LEU A 442 -22.39 14.94 -6.99
CA LEU A 442 -22.21 13.50 -7.06
C LEU A 442 -21.32 12.96 -5.92
N ILE A 443 -20.27 13.69 -5.54
CA ILE A 443 -19.29 13.28 -4.52
C ILE A 443 -19.95 12.68 -3.27
N PRO A 444 -20.89 13.33 -2.57
CA PRO A 444 -21.45 12.80 -1.33
C PRO A 444 -22.32 11.54 -1.52
N LYS A 445 -22.65 11.17 -2.76
CA LYS A 445 -23.48 10.02 -3.09
C LYS A 445 -22.69 8.77 -3.46
N ILE A 446 -21.36 8.89 -3.63
CA ILE A 446 -20.47 7.80 -4.03
C ILE A 446 -19.77 7.23 -2.80
N GLU A 447 -19.89 5.92 -2.61
CA GLU A 447 -19.40 5.19 -1.45
C GLU A 447 -17.93 4.76 -1.66
N ALA A 448 -17.02 5.73 -1.61
CA ALA A 448 -15.57 5.51 -1.66
C ALA A 448 -14.89 6.33 -0.56
N GLY A 449 -13.81 5.79 0.01
CA GLY A 449 -13.04 6.47 1.05
C GLY A 449 -12.20 7.62 0.50
N THR A 450 -11.72 7.49 -0.74
CA THR A 450 -11.02 8.55 -1.47
C THR A 450 -11.69 8.77 -2.82
N LEU A 451 -12.00 10.02 -3.14
CA LEU A 451 -12.62 10.38 -4.41
C LEU A 451 -11.86 11.54 -5.06
N TRP A 452 -11.57 11.41 -6.33
CA TRP A 452 -10.92 12.44 -7.15
C TRP A 452 -11.86 13.03 -8.22
N VAL A 453 -11.55 14.23 -8.66
CA VAL A 453 -12.19 14.87 -9.82
C VAL A 453 -11.11 15.24 -10.83
N ASN A 454 -11.25 14.80 -12.06
CA ASN A 454 -10.31 15.00 -13.17
C ASN A 454 -8.87 14.57 -12.90
N MET A 455 -8.72 13.58 -12.02
CA MET A 455 -7.46 12.89 -11.71
C MET A 455 -7.78 11.52 -11.11
N HIS A 456 -6.78 10.63 -11.02
CA HIS A 456 -6.91 9.34 -10.32
C HIS A 456 -5.52 8.85 -9.88
N THR A 457 -5.46 7.97 -8.86
CA THR A 457 -4.23 7.40 -8.27
C THR A 457 -3.21 8.43 -7.75
N PHE A 458 -3.61 9.66 -7.53
CA PHE A 458 -2.75 10.66 -6.92
C PHE A 458 -2.85 10.59 -5.40
N LEU A 459 -1.76 10.17 -4.74
CA LEU A 459 -1.67 10.11 -3.28
C LEU A 459 -0.82 11.27 -2.78
N ASP A 460 -1.35 11.99 -1.78
CA ASP A 460 -0.66 13.07 -1.10
C ASP A 460 -0.62 12.76 0.40
N PRO A 461 0.56 12.84 1.05
CA PRO A 461 0.67 12.52 2.48
C PRO A 461 -0.14 13.43 3.39
N SER A 462 -0.59 14.59 2.93
CA SER A 462 -1.42 15.52 3.71
C SER A 462 -2.92 15.19 3.65
N VAL A 463 -3.34 14.27 2.78
CA VAL A 463 -4.73 13.86 2.59
C VAL A 463 -4.96 12.45 3.14
N PRO A 464 -5.98 12.23 3.99
CA PRO A 464 -6.27 10.89 4.52
C PRO A 464 -6.55 9.90 3.39
N PHE A 465 -5.97 8.71 3.46
CA PHE A 465 -6.23 7.62 2.53
C PHE A 465 -6.77 6.40 3.26
N GLY A 466 -7.73 5.72 2.66
CA GLY A 466 -8.29 4.46 3.17
C GLY A 466 -9.71 4.23 2.67
N GLY A 467 -10.16 2.98 2.81
CA GLY A 467 -11.43 2.53 2.28
C GLY A 467 -12.59 2.59 3.26
N VAL A 468 -13.80 2.43 2.70
CA VAL A 468 -15.04 2.10 3.40
C VAL A 468 -15.50 0.70 2.99
N LYS A 469 -16.55 0.16 3.58
CA LYS A 469 -17.07 -1.19 3.31
C LYS A 469 -15.97 -2.25 3.51
N ALA A 470 -15.81 -3.19 2.56
CA ALA A 470 -14.80 -4.25 2.63
C ALA A 470 -13.39 -3.79 2.23
N SER A 471 -13.18 -2.52 1.91
CA SER A 471 -11.87 -1.99 1.53
C SER A 471 -11.01 -1.56 2.70
N GLY A 472 -11.54 -1.52 3.94
CA GLY A 472 -10.66 -1.30 5.08
C GLY A 472 -11.30 -0.70 6.32
N ILE A 473 -10.44 -0.55 7.34
CA ILE A 473 -10.74 0.08 8.64
C ILE A 473 -9.55 0.96 9.00
N GLY A 474 -9.80 2.20 9.39
CA GLY A 474 -8.78 3.20 9.69
C GLY A 474 -8.46 4.09 8.49
N ARG A 475 -7.49 4.97 8.66
CA ARG A 475 -6.96 5.84 7.61
C ARG A 475 -5.46 5.96 7.76
N GLU A 476 -4.76 5.92 6.64
CA GLU A 476 -3.35 6.27 6.56
C GLU A 476 -3.21 7.76 6.17
N PHE A 477 -2.06 8.37 6.48
CA PHE A 477 -1.67 9.74 6.17
C PHE A 477 -2.41 10.85 6.94
N SER A 478 -2.16 12.10 6.54
CA SER A 478 -2.59 13.35 7.19
C SER A 478 -2.29 13.34 8.70
N ASP A 479 -3.21 13.83 9.52
CA ASP A 479 -3.25 13.67 10.97
C ASP A 479 -4.07 12.44 11.42
N ALA A 480 -4.73 11.78 10.48
CA ALA A 480 -5.62 10.65 10.76
C ALA A 480 -4.85 9.45 11.37
N PHE A 481 -3.57 9.24 11.00
CA PHE A 481 -2.77 8.16 11.56
C PHE A 481 -2.57 8.30 13.08
N ILE A 482 -2.63 9.51 13.64
CA ILE A 482 -2.38 9.76 15.07
C ILE A 482 -3.35 8.98 15.96
N GLU A 483 -4.63 8.91 15.58
CA GLU A 483 -5.64 8.16 16.32
C GLU A 483 -5.32 6.65 16.37
N ASP A 484 -4.73 6.13 15.31
CA ASP A 484 -4.41 4.71 15.18
C ASP A 484 -3.13 4.30 15.95
N TYR A 485 -2.17 5.22 16.13
CA TYR A 485 -0.86 4.93 16.71
C TYR A 485 -0.67 5.53 18.10
N THR A 486 -1.68 6.23 18.66
CA THR A 486 -1.62 6.80 20.00
C THR A 486 -2.84 6.45 20.83
N GLU A 487 -2.64 6.39 22.18
CA GLU A 487 -3.69 6.33 23.17
C GLU A 487 -3.99 7.72 23.72
N LEU A 488 -5.26 8.07 23.83
CA LEU A 488 -5.68 9.32 24.48
C LEU A 488 -5.91 9.07 25.97
N LYS A 489 -5.08 9.69 26.80
CA LYS A 489 -5.21 9.66 28.27
C LYS A 489 -5.82 10.96 28.78
N SER A 490 -6.94 10.88 29.48
CA SER A 490 -7.55 12.02 30.16
C SER A 490 -6.97 12.19 31.54
N VAL A 491 -6.63 13.43 31.92
CA VAL A 491 -6.15 13.82 33.25
C VAL A 491 -7.08 14.88 33.82
N MET A 492 -7.53 14.66 35.05
CA MET A 492 -8.30 15.64 35.79
C MET A 492 -7.62 15.93 37.13
N ILE A 493 -7.45 17.19 37.45
CA ILE A 493 -6.82 17.66 38.69
C ILE A 493 -7.84 18.51 39.44
N ARG A 494 -8.04 18.22 40.70
CA ARG A 494 -8.79 19.02 41.67
C ARG A 494 -7.83 19.77 42.58
N TYR A 495 -8.03 21.04 42.83
CA TYR A 495 -7.23 21.86 43.73
C TYR A 495 -8.01 23.00 44.38
#